data_f3e5134257bdb9e271bf778f318a22bc
#
_entry.id   f3e5134257bdb9e271bf778f318a22bc
#
_cell.length_a   1.000
_cell.length_b   1.000
_cell.length_c   1.000
_cell.angle_alpha   90.00
_cell.angle_beta   90.00
_cell.angle_gamma   90.00
#
_symmetry.space_group_name_H-M   'P 1'
#
loop_
_entity.id
_entity.type
_entity.pdbx_description
1 polymer ?
#
loop_
_entity_poly.entity_id
_entity_poly.type
_entity_poly.pdbx_seq_one_letter_code
_entity_poly.pdbx_strand_id
1 'polypeptide(L)'
;MKTLLQINPVLRVNTSTGRIMQEIGELAMQHGWRSCIAYSKGRDGIKSCQSEVIPVGNKWSTIWHGLETRLFDRHGLASNEATRLFVKQIQELKPDVIHIHNIHGYFLNYQILFDFLAKSNIPVVWTVHDCWLYTGHCYYYSYAGCNKWQTGCGHCPQKKEFPASWLIDRSHQNYDDKKQAFTSLPLDQLTIVPVSEWIREEMQHSFFRNNQFHVIHNGINTNIFNIYNPEQVKQKYGLNGKHILLGVASIWSREKGFDDCIQMADLLHPDEMLVLVGVRPEQQKRLKKNMLGIPRTENIHQLAELYAAADAFINPTWQDNYPTVNLEAIACGTPVVTYRTGGSIEAITDQTGFIVPQGNVKEMLEAARLISQRGKAYYQQPCRTYALENFRKEDRYQDYLDLYDKLTERNPSANI
;
A
#
# COMPACT_ATOMS: atom_id res chain seq x y z
N MET A 1 -14.66 -27.75 -1.40
CA MET A 1 -14.63 -26.27 -1.46
C MET A 1 -13.23 -25.84 -1.04
N LYS A 2 -12.50 -25.16 -1.92
CA LYS A 2 -11.14 -24.68 -1.62
C LYS A 2 -11.19 -23.57 -0.55
N THR A 3 -10.17 -23.47 0.29
CA THR A 3 -10.07 -22.53 1.40
C THR A 3 -8.88 -21.59 1.21
N LEU A 4 -9.13 -20.29 1.16
CA LEU A 4 -8.15 -19.22 1.14
C LEU A 4 -7.97 -18.66 2.56
N LEU A 5 -6.74 -18.65 3.07
CA LEU A 5 -6.37 -17.93 4.30
C LEU A 5 -5.53 -16.70 3.96
N GLN A 6 -6.04 -15.50 4.22
CA GLN A 6 -5.31 -14.27 4.07
C GLN A 6 -4.77 -13.77 5.42
N ILE A 7 -3.56 -13.20 5.44
CA ILE A 7 -2.88 -12.71 6.66
C ILE A 7 -2.52 -11.24 6.50
N ASN A 8 -3.09 -10.38 7.36
CA ASN A 8 -2.75 -8.95 7.42
C ASN A 8 -2.95 -8.41 8.85
N PRO A 9 -2.07 -7.54 9.38
CA PRO A 9 -2.22 -7.04 10.76
C PRO A 9 -3.48 -6.21 10.98
N VAL A 10 -4.04 -5.57 9.95
CA VAL A 10 -5.15 -4.61 10.07
C VAL A 10 -6.34 -5.04 9.22
N LEU A 11 -7.48 -5.22 9.87
CA LEU A 11 -8.78 -5.49 9.22
C LEU A 11 -9.60 -4.19 9.21
N ARG A 12 -9.38 -3.31 8.21
CA ARG A 12 -10.11 -2.05 8.04
C ARG A 12 -10.24 -1.69 6.58
N VAL A 13 -11.43 -1.37 6.13
CA VAL A 13 -11.70 -0.92 4.75
C VAL A 13 -11.13 0.47 4.42
N ASN A 14 -10.81 1.25 5.43
CA ASN A 14 -10.21 2.59 5.26
C ASN A 14 -8.67 2.57 5.16
N THR A 15 -8.06 1.40 5.14
CA THR A 15 -6.63 1.21 4.82
C THR A 15 -6.52 0.49 3.48
N SER A 16 -5.55 0.85 2.63
CA SER A 16 -5.39 0.26 1.29
C SER A 16 -5.25 -1.27 1.35
N THR A 17 -4.31 -1.78 2.14
CA THR A 17 -4.06 -3.23 2.27
C THR A 17 -5.24 -3.98 2.89
N GLY A 18 -5.91 -3.38 3.89
CA GLY A 18 -7.10 -3.99 4.51
C GLY A 18 -8.29 -4.07 3.56
N ARG A 19 -8.47 -3.06 2.70
CA ARG A 19 -9.50 -3.04 1.65
C ARG A 19 -9.21 -4.09 0.58
N ILE A 20 -8.00 -4.10 0.03
CA ILE A 20 -7.56 -5.06 -1.00
C ILE A 20 -7.79 -6.50 -0.51
N MET A 21 -7.35 -6.83 0.70
CA MET A 21 -7.52 -8.17 1.30
C MET A 21 -9.00 -8.56 1.40
N GLN A 22 -9.88 -7.67 1.87
CA GLN A 22 -11.31 -7.97 1.99
C GLN A 22 -11.95 -8.16 0.61
N GLU A 23 -11.66 -7.29 -0.35
CA GLU A 23 -12.22 -7.34 -1.70
C GLU A 23 -11.74 -8.59 -2.47
N ILE A 24 -10.49 -9.05 -2.30
CA ILE A 24 -10.00 -10.34 -2.82
C ILE A 24 -10.79 -11.49 -2.18
N GLY A 25 -11.02 -11.45 -0.86
CA GLY A 25 -11.82 -12.45 -0.14
C GLY A 25 -13.26 -12.53 -0.63
N GLU A 26 -13.89 -11.39 -0.88
CA GLU A 26 -15.26 -11.31 -1.43
C GLU A 26 -15.33 -11.92 -2.83
N LEU A 27 -14.37 -11.59 -3.69
CA LEU A 27 -14.30 -12.17 -5.03
C LEU A 27 -14.06 -13.69 -4.99
N ALA A 28 -13.18 -14.17 -4.10
CA ALA A 28 -12.92 -15.58 -3.91
C ALA A 28 -14.20 -16.35 -3.50
N MET A 29 -15.00 -15.77 -2.59
CA MET A 29 -16.29 -16.38 -2.20
C MET A 29 -17.29 -16.42 -3.35
N GLN A 30 -17.34 -15.41 -4.22
CA GLN A 30 -18.19 -15.42 -5.42
C GLN A 30 -17.78 -16.54 -6.39
N HIS A 31 -16.50 -16.97 -6.37
CA HIS A 31 -15.96 -18.07 -7.15
C HIS A 31 -15.96 -19.41 -6.40
N GLY A 32 -16.70 -19.52 -5.30
CA GLY A 32 -16.91 -20.78 -4.58
C GLY A 32 -15.77 -21.17 -3.63
N TRP A 33 -14.87 -20.25 -3.28
CA TRP A 33 -13.87 -20.45 -2.24
C TRP A 33 -14.46 -20.12 -0.85
N ARG A 34 -13.98 -20.80 0.18
CA ARG A 34 -14.12 -20.36 1.57
C ARG A 34 -13.02 -19.32 1.84
N SER A 35 -13.37 -18.14 2.30
CA SER A 35 -12.40 -17.07 2.59
C SER A 35 -12.28 -16.83 4.09
N CYS A 36 -11.04 -16.92 4.61
CA CYS A 36 -10.67 -16.66 5.98
C CYS A 36 -9.63 -15.55 6.05
N ILE A 37 -9.73 -14.65 7.04
CA ILE A 37 -8.81 -13.54 7.25
C ILE A 37 -8.23 -13.56 8.66
N ALA A 38 -6.92 -13.75 8.78
CA ALA A 38 -6.18 -13.62 10.04
C ALA A 38 -5.72 -12.18 10.24
N TYR A 39 -6.05 -11.60 11.40
CA TYR A 39 -5.80 -10.19 11.71
C TYR A 39 -5.49 -9.96 13.19
N SER A 40 -4.97 -8.78 13.54
CA SER A 40 -4.69 -8.38 14.93
C SER A 40 -5.43 -7.11 15.37
N LYS A 41 -5.58 -6.13 14.46
CA LYS A 41 -6.15 -4.81 14.74
C LYS A 41 -7.31 -4.50 13.80
N GLY A 42 -8.17 -3.54 14.21
CA GLY A 42 -9.25 -3.06 13.34
C GLY A 42 -10.54 -3.87 13.49
N ARG A 43 -10.92 -4.23 14.72
CA ARG A 43 -12.18 -4.92 15.04
C ARG A 43 -13.43 -4.20 14.52
N ASP A 44 -13.33 -2.90 14.27
CA ASP A 44 -14.35 -2.09 13.59
C ASP A 44 -14.61 -2.55 12.14
N GLY A 45 -13.61 -3.12 11.47
CA GLY A 45 -13.77 -3.72 10.13
C GLY A 45 -14.49 -5.06 10.09
N ILE A 46 -14.70 -5.73 11.23
CA ILE A 46 -15.38 -7.05 11.29
C ILE A 46 -16.82 -6.96 10.77
N LYS A 47 -17.53 -5.89 11.09
CA LYS A 47 -18.94 -5.71 10.70
C LYS A 47 -19.17 -5.63 9.19
N SER A 48 -18.17 -5.21 8.44
CA SER A 48 -18.23 -5.09 6.97
C SER A 48 -17.52 -6.23 6.26
N CYS A 49 -16.81 -7.10 6.98
CA CYS A 49 -16.06 -8.22 6.41
C CYS A 49 -16.98 -9.43 6.21
N GLN A 50 -17.04 -9.91 4.98
CA GLN A 50 -17.82 -11.12 4.64
C GLN A 50 -17.04 -12.42 4.88
N SER A 51 -15.70 -12.34 4.88
CA SER A 51 -14.84 -13.50 5.17
C SER A 51 -14.91 -13.90 6.65
N GLU A 52 -14.65 -15.16 6.93
CA GLU A 52 -14.45 -15.63 8.31
C GLU A 52 -13.20 -14.97 8.89
N VAL A 53 -13.28 -14.49 10.14
CA VAL A 53 -12.19 -13.73 10.75
C VAL A 53 -11.52 -14.50 11.87
N ILE A 54 -10.19 -14.53 11.86
CA ILE A 54 -9.34 -15.24 12.83
C ILE A 54 -8.48 -14.20 13.57
N PRO A 55 -8.79 -13.86 14.83
CA PRO A 55 -7.96 -12.94 15.59
C PRO A 55 -6.64 -13.62 16.01
N VAL A 56 -5.51 -12.96 15.72
CA VAL A 56 -4.18 -13.42 16.13
C VAL A 56 -3.68 -12.57 17.30
N GLY A 57 -3.50 -13.22 18.45
CA GLY A 57 -3.10 -12.55 19.69
C GLY A 57 -4.20 -11.67 20.30
N ASN A 58 -3.80 -10.83 21.22
CA ASN A 58 -4.67 -9.92 21.95
C ASN A 58 -3.99 -8.56 22.19
N LYS A 59 -4.67 -7.62 22.85
CA LYS A 59 -4.15 -6.28 23.12
C LYS A 59 -2.82 -6.32 23.89
N TRP A 60 -2.68 -7.22 24.85
CA TRP A 60 -1.48 -7.31 25.68
C TRP A 60 -0.29 -7.87 24.89
N SER A 61 -0.50 -8.93 24.09
CA SER A 61 0.57 -9.45 23.20
C SER A 61 1.05 -8.41 22.20
N THR A 62 0.13 -7.59 21.67
CA THR A 62 0.48 -6.48 20.75
C THR A 62 1.29 -5.38 21.44
N ILE A 63 0.91 -5.01 22.69
CA ILE A 63 1.63 -3.99 23.48
C ILE A 63 3.04 -4.50 23.81
N TRP A 64 3.14 -5.75 24.27
CA TRP A 64 4.42 -6.38 24.59
C TRP A 64 5.34 -6.47 23.38
N HIS A 65 4.81 -6.93 22.25
CA HIS A 65 5.56 -6.96 20.98
C HIS A 65 6.06 -5.57 20.56
N GLY A 66 5.20 -4.56 20.70
CA GLY A 66 5.58 -3.18 20.44
C GLY A 66 6.70 -2.68 21.37
N LEU A 67 6.69 -3.10 22.63
CA LEU A 67 7.74 -2.77 23.59
C LEU A 67 9.07 -3.47 23.26
N GLU A 68 9.04 -4.78 22.98
CA GLU A 68 10.24 -5.52 22.52
C GLU A 68 10.84 -4.92 21.25
N THR A 69 10.00 -4.48 20.32
CA THR A 69 10.49 -3.81 19.10
C THR A 69 11.22 -2.51 19.46
N ARG A 70 10.62 -1.66 20.29
CA ARG A 70 11.18 -0.36 20.65
C ARG A 70 12.46 -0.45 21.48
N LEU A 71 12.57 -1.44 22.32
CA LEU A 71 13.75 -1.61 23.18
C LEU A 71 14.86 -2.41 22.49
N PHE A 72 14.50 -3.45 21.75
CA PHE A 72 15.45 -4.47 21.29
C PHE A 72 15.48 -4.66 19.77
N ASP A 73 14.75 -3.84 19.01
CA ASP A 73 14.62 -3.95 17.54
C ASP A 73 14.18 -5.36 17.07
N ARG A 74 13.21 -5.96 17.78
CA ARG A 74 12.72 -7.32 17.55
C ARG A 74 11.36 -7.32 16.84
N HIS A 75 11.21 -6.52 15.81
CA HIS A 75 9.98 -6.41 15.05
C HIS A 75 9.67 -7.70 14.27
N GLY A 76 8.51 -8.29 14.53
CA GLY A 76 8.12 -9.58 13.93
C GLY A 76 8.76 -10.80 14.59
N LEU A 77 9.42 -10.65 15.75
CA LEU A 77 10.12 -11.72 16.50
C LEU A 77 9.56 -11.95 17.92
N ALA A 78 8.50 -11.24 18.29
CA ALA A 78 7.76 -11.46 19.54
C ALA A 78 6.43 -12.16 19.27
N SER A 79 5.49 -12.16 20.23
CA SER A 79 4.17 -12.82 20.11
C SER A 79 4.24 -14.34 19.88
N ASN A 80 5.22 -15.02 20.49
CA ASN A 80 5.50 -16.44 20.26
C ASN A 80 4.28 -17.35 20.52
N GLU A 81 3.60 -17.17 21.67
CA GLU A 81 2.44 -17.97 22.03
C GLU A 81 1.26 -17.75 21.08
N ALA A 82 0.97 -16.46 20.79
CA ALA A 82 -0.09 -16.12 19.84
C ALA A 82 0.17 -16.74 18.46
N THR A 83 1.42 -16.76 18.02
CA THR A 83 1.79 -17.39 16.74
C THR A 83 1.67 -18.91 16.78
N ARG A 84 2.06 -19.59 17.88
CA ARG A 84 1.87 -21.04 18.02
C ARG A 84 0.41 -21.45 18.03
N LEU A 85 -0.45 -20.65 18.69
CA LEU A 85 -1.90 -20.86 18.66
C LEU A 85 -2.46 -20.66 17.25
N PHE A 86 -2.00 -19.63 16.56
CA PHE A 86 -2.40 -19.38 15.18
C PHE A 86 -1.95 -20.49 14.23
N VAL A 87 -0.75 -21.04 14.39
CA VAL A 87 -0.28 -22.22 13.63
C VAL A 87 -1.20 -23.42 13.84
N LYS A 88 -1.65 -23.69 15.08
CA LYS A 88 -2.64 -24.76 15.35
C LYS A 88 -3.96 -24.51 14.60
N GLN A 89 -4.44 -23.25 14.59
CA GLN A 89 -5.64 -22.89 13.83
C GLN A 89 -5.45 -23.11 12.32
N ILE A 90 -4.27 -22.81 11.75
CA ILE A 90 -3.97 -23.12 10.35
C ILE A 90 -4.00 -24.63 10.09
N GLN A 91 -3.44 -25.44 11.00
CA GLN A 91 -3.46 -26.90 10.88
C GLN A 91 -4.88 -27.50 10.93
N GLU A 92 -5.77 -26.91 11.75
CA GLU A 92 -7.19 -27.29 11.82
C GLU A 92 -7.97 -26.82 10.60
N LEU A 93 -7.70 -25.61 10.12
CA LEU A 93 -8.34 -24.98 8.95
C LEU A 93 -8.00 -25.70 7.64
N LYS A 94 -6.76 -26.19 7.52
CA LYS A 94 -6.19 -26.84 6.31
C LYS A 94 -6.43 -26.00 5.04
N PRO A 95 -5.94 -24.75 4.98
CA PRO A 95 -6.16 -23.93 3.81
C PRO A 95 -5.45 -24.48 2.58
N ASP A 96 -6.07 -24.33 1.42
CA ASP A 96 -5.50 -24.73 0.12
C ASP A 96 -4.45 -23.72 -0.36
N VAL A 97 -4.60 -22.44 0.04
CA VAL A 97 -3.64 -21.34 -0.22
C VAL A 97 -3.55 -20.44 1.01
N ILE A 98 -2.33 -20.02 1.36
CA ILE A 98 -2.09 -18.96 2.32
C ILE A 98 -1.61 -17.73 1.56
N HIS A 99 -2.35 -16.60 1.67
CA HIS A 99 -1.97 -15.33 1.08
C HIS A 99 -1.52 -14.35 2.16
N ILE A 100 -0.25 -14.00 2.15
CA ILE A 100 0.37 -13.04 3.05
C ILE A 100 0.34 -11.65 2.39
N HIS A 101 -0.30 -10.64 3.05
CA HIS A 101 -0.18 -9.24 2.69
C HIS A 101 0.93 -8.57 3.52
N ASN A 102 0.73 -8.47 4.84
CA ASN A 102 1.73 -7.97 5.76
C ASN A 102 1.81 -8.85 7.01
N ILE A 103 3.02 -9.14 7.46
CA ILE A 103 3.28 -9.86 8.71
C ILE A 103 3.99 -8.98 9.75
N HIS A 104 4.40 -7.79 9.38
CA HIS A 104 4.85 -6.76 10.31
C HIS A 104 3.64 -6.07 10.97
N GLY A 105 3.72 -5.65 12.23
CA GLY A 105 2.61 -4.96 12.90
C GLY A 105 2.32 -5.43 14.31
N TYR A 106 3.29 -6.05 14.97
CA TYR A 106 3.27 -6.44 16.39
C TYR A 106 2.25 -7.52 16.74
N PHE A 107 2.11 -8.59 15.96
CA PHE A 107 1.08 -9.60 16.21
C PHE A 107 1.52 -11.05 16.04
N LEU A 108 2.56 -11.33 15.27
CA LEU A 108 3.08 -12.68 15.08
C LEU A 108 4.60 -12.72 15.03
N ASN A 109 5.16 -13.92 15.26
CA ASN A 109 6.57 -14.22 15.08
C ASN A 109 6.76 -14.91 13.73
N TYR A 110 7.48 -14.25 12.81
CA TYR A 110 7.66 -14.79 11.46
C TYR A 110 8.51 -16.06 11.42
N GLN A 111 9.49 -16.23 12.33
CA GLN A 111 10.29 -17.46 12.38
C GLN A 111 9.39 -18.68 12.67
N ILE A 112 8.56 -18.59 13.70
CA ILE A 112 7.62 -19.68 14.06
C ILE A 112 6.64 -19.98 12.92
N LEU A 113 6.13 -18.92 12.25
CA LEU A 113 5.22 -19.10 11.12
C LEU A 113 5.92 -19.79 9.95
N PHE A 114 7.10 -19.32 9.55
CA PHE A 114 7.83 -19.87 8.41
C PHE A 114 8.42 -21.24 8.67
N ASP A 115 8.83 -21.56 9.91
CA ASP A 115 9.19 -22.92 10.33
C ASP A 115 8.04 -23.93 10.15
N PHE A 116 6.82 -23.49 10.37
CA PHE A 116 5.63 -24.29 10.07
C PHE A 116 5.36 -24.37 8.58
N LEU A 117 5.35 -23.24 7.86
CA LEU A 117 5.07 -23.18 6.44
C LEU A 117 6.02 -24.07 5.62
N ALA A 118 7.31 -24.05 5.94
CA ALA A 118 8.33 -24.88 5.29
C ALA A 118 8.07 -26.40 5.41
N LYS A 119 7.25 -26.82 6.38
CA LYS A 119 6.89 -28.23 6.62
C LYS A 119 5.48 -28.58 6.15
N SER A 120 4.69 -27.58 5.75
CA SER A 120 3.26 -27.75 5.49
C SER A 120 2.91 -28.11 4.06
N ASN A 121 3.79 -27.90 3.10
CA ASN A 121 3.54 -28.00 1.66
C ASN A 121 2.37 -27.12 1.14
N ILE A 122 1.82 -26.22 1.96
CA ILE A 122 0.73 -25.32 1.56
C ILE A 122 1.32 -24.23 0.66
N PRO A 123 0.76 -23.99 -0.53
CA PRO A 123 1.18 -22.88 -1.39
C PRO A 123 1.03 -21.54 -0.67
N VAL A 124 2.07 -20.71 -0.74
CA VAL A 124 2.11 -19.38 -0.13
C VAL A 124 2.23 -18.33 -1.23
N VAL A 125 1.28 -17.40 -1.25
CA VAL A 125 1.34 -16.18 -2.06
C VAL A 125 1.70 -15.03 -1.13
N TRP A 126 2.68 -14.20 -1.49
CA TRP A 126 3.07 -13.04 -0.69
C TRP A 126 3.02 -11.76 -1.51
N THR A 127 1.98 -10.95 -1.29
CA THR A 127 1.89 -9.63 -1.92
C THR A 127 2.80 -8.63 -1.21
N VAL A 128 3.65 -7.98 -2.01
CA VAL A 128 4.70 -7.08 -1.52
C VAL A 128 4.21 -5.63 -1.59
N HIS A 129 3.65 -5.14 -0.47
CA HIS A 129 3.15 -3.77 -0.36
C HIS A 129 4.25 -2.76 0.01
N ASP A 130 5.32 -3.20 0.65
CA ASP A 130 6.46 -2.40 1.08
C ASP A 130 7.77 -3.21 1.12
N CYS A 131 8.88 -2.58 1.49
CA CYS A 131 10.20 -3.20 1.42
C CYS A 131 10.61 -3.96 2.70
N TRP A 132 9.75 -4.01 3.73
CA TRP A 132 10.12 -4.57 5.02
C TRP A 132 10.60 -6.02 4.96
N LEU A 133 10.05 -6.82 4.05
CA LEU A 133 10.35 -8.25 3.96
C LEU A 133 11.82 -8.55 3.60
N TYR A 134 12.50 -7.66 2.87
CA TYR A 134 13.89 -7.86 2.45
C TYR A 134 14.88 -6.85 3.06
N THR A 135 14.43 -5.99 3.96
CA THR A 135 15.30 -5.08 4.73
C THR A 135 15.49 -5.59 6.16
N GLY A 136 16.53 -5.13 6.83
CA GLY A 136 16.78 -5.49 8.24
C GLY A 136 15.92 -4.75 9.25
N HIS A 137 15.30 -3.61 8.86
CA HIS A 137 14.55 -2.78 9.79
C HIS A 137 13.39 -2.05 9.09
N CYS A 138 13.71 -1.11 8.19
CA CYS A 138 12.76 -0.17 7.60
C CYS A 138 11.80 -0.83 6.60
N TYR A 139 10.64 -0.20 6.39
CA TYR A 139 9.67 -0.62 5.37
C TYR A 139 9.78 0.17 4.06
N TYR A 140 10.57 1.24 4.06
CA TYR A 140 11.09 1.93 2.87
C TYR A 140 12.49 2.46 3.15
N TYR A 141 13.34 2.53 2.14
CA TYR A 141 14.74 2.98 2.24
C TYR A 141 15.08 4.09 1.24
N SER A 142 14.23 4.34 0.25
CA SER A 142 14.50 5.26 -0.86
C SER A 142 14.67 6.69 -0.39
N TYR A 143 13.86 7.16 0.55
CA TYR A 143 13.99 8.50 1.15
C TYR A 143 15.32 8.71 1.87
N ALA A 144 15.83 7.67 2.52
CA ALA A 144 17.14 7.70 3.20
C ALA A 144 18.33 7.42 2.26
N GLY A 145 18.08 7.09 1.00
CA GLY A 145 19.11 6.72 0.03
C GLY A 145 19.95 5.51 0.44
N CYS A 146 19.36 4.55 1.17
CA CYS A 146 20.09 3.42 1.75
C CYS A 146 20.03 2.18 0.86
N ASN A 147 21.19 1.67 0.42
CA ASN A 147 21.30 0.47 -0.42
C ASN A 147 21.88 -0.74 0.32
N LYS A 148 22.03 -0.69 1.66
CA LYS A 148 22.66 -1.79 2.45
C LYS A 148 21.88 -3.10 2.36
N TRP A 149 20.57 -3.04 2.20
CA TRP A 149 19.68 -4.20 2.07
C TRP A 149 20.05 -5.17 0.92
N GLN A 150 20.78 -4.71 -0.08
CA GLN A 150 21.22 -5.54 -1.22
C GLN A 150 22.24 -6.61 -0.79
N THR A 151 23.12 -6.30 0.16
CA THR A 151 24.21 -7.19 0.60
C THR A 151 24.14 -7.58 2.08
N GLY A 152 23.45 -6.78 2.89
CA GLY A 152 23.29 -6.98 4.33
C GLY A 152 23.07 -5.66 5.04
N CYS A 153 22.06 -5.58 5.89
CA CYS A 153 21.78 -4.40 6.69
C CYS A 153 22.77 -4.26 7.87
N GLY A 154 22.70 -3.12 8.57
CA GLY A 154 23.49 -2.80 9.75
C GLY A 154 23.68 -1.29 9.87
N HIS A 155 23.81 -0.78 11.10
CA HIS A 155 23.87 0.67 11.35
C HIS A 155 22.77 1.42 10.61
N CYS A 156 21.50 1.05 10.91
CA CYS A 156 20.34 1.52 10.17
C CYS A 156 20.15 3.05 10.32
N PRO A 157 20.18 3.84 9.23
CA PRO A 157 19.98 5.28 9.31
C PRO A 157 18.55 5.64 9.73
N GLN A 158 17.60 4.72 9.55
CA GLN A 158 16.18 4.88 9.87
C GLN A 158 15.75 4.13 11.14
N LYS A 159 16.69 3.81 12.05
CA LYS A 159 16.39 3.08 13.30
C LYS A 159 15.29 3.75 14.14
N LYS A 160 15.15 5.07 14.06
CA LYS A 160 14.16 5.85 14.81
C LYS A 160 12.81 6.00 14.07
N GLU A 161 12.77 5.63 12.79
CA GLU A 161 11.54 5.60 11.99
C GLU A 161 10.78 4.29 12.22
N PHE A 162 9.56 4.19 11.72
CA PHE A 162 8.78 2.96 11.90
C PHE A 162 9.45 1.76 11.17
N PRO A 163 9.59 0.64 11.87
CA PRO A 163 9.22 0.24 13.25
C PRO A 163 10.28 0.66 14.28
N ALA A 164 10.13 1.84 14.87
CA ALA A 164 11.16 2.50 15.67
C ALA A 164 11.82 1.62 16.76
N SER A 165 13.15 1.65 16.82
CA SER A 165 13.94 1.11 17.93
C SER A 165 14.72 2.22 18.63
N TRP A 166 14.60 2.28 19.98
CA TRP A 166 15.17 3.36 20.77
C TRP A 166 16.57 3.07 21.25
N LEU A 167 16.82 1.82 21.67
CA LEU A 167 18.07 1.45 22.33
C LEU A 167 19.00 0.71 21.37
N ILE A 168 18.59 -0.41 20.84
CA ILE A 168 19.41 -1.33 20.07
C ILE A 168 19.18 -1.14 18.57
N ASP A 169 20.22 -1.30 17.78
CA ASP A 169 20.16 -1.50 16.34
C ASP A 169 20.48 -2.97 16.05
N ARG A 170 19.45 -3.73 15.76
CA ARG A 170 19.56 -5.15 15.43
C ARG A 170 19.40 -5.37 13.91
N SER A 171 19.47 -4.33 13.10
CA SER A 171 19.17 -4.40 11.66
C SER A 171 20.00 -5.42 10.88
N HIS A 172 21.27 -5.65 11.28
CA HIS A 172 22.10 -6.71 10.69
C HIS A 172 21.50 -8.10 10.97
N GLN A 173 21.29 -8.42 12.24
CA GLN A 173 20.74 -9.71 12.64
C GLN A 173 19.30 -9.93 12.14
N ASN A 174 18.48 -8.88 12.12
CA ASN A 174 17.13 -8.95 11.55
C ASN A 174 17.14 -9.25 10.05
N TYR A 175 18.13 -8.74 9.32
CA TYR A 175 18.32 -9.07 7.91
C TYR A 175 18.63 -10.56 7.73
N ASP A 176 19.58 -11.09 8.51
CA ASP A 176 19.96 -12.51 8.44
C ASP A 176 18.83 -13.43 8.90
N ASP A 177 18.13 -13.09 10.00
CA ASP A 177 16.98 -13.83 10.48
C ASP A 177 15.84 -13.89 9.43
N LYS A 178 15.55 -12.77 8.77
CA LYS A 178 14.55 -12.72 7.69
C LYS A 178 15.01 -13.52 6.48
N LYS A 179 16.25 -13.34 6.04
CA LYS A 179 16.82 -14.12 4.95
C LYS A 179 16.66 -15.61 5.22
N GLN A 180 17.10 -16.08 6.41
CA GLN A 180 16.98 -17.49 6.79
C GLN A 180 15.53 -17.96 6.81
N ALA A 181 14.62 -17.22 7.45
CA ALA A 181 13.22 -17.62 7.59
C ALA A 181 12.50 -17.60 6.24
N PHE A 182 12.63 -16.53 5.46
CA PHE A 182 11.81 -16.33 4.26
C PHE A 182 12.31 -17.13 3.04
N THR A 183 13.60 -17.50 3.01
CA THR A 183 14.15 -18.40 2.00
C THR A 183 14.18 -19.87 2.45
N SER A 184 13.55 -20.23 3.58
CA SER A 184 13.39 -21.62 4.02
C SER A 184 12.35 -22.40 3.24
N LEU A 185 11.40 -21.70 2.59
CA LEU A 185 10.40 -22.34 1.75
C LEU A 185 10.99 -22.74 0.40
N PRO A 186 10.60 -23.92 -0.14
CA PRO A 186 10.88 -24.29 -1.52
C PRO A 186 10.44 -23.19 -2.50
N LEU A 187 11.19 -23.00 -3.59
CA LEU A 187 10.92 -21.94 -4.57
C LEU A 187 9.57 -22.07 -5.28
N ASP A 188 9.05 -23.29 -5.38
CA ASP A 188 7.74 -23.59 -5.95
C ASP A 188 6.59 -23.46 -4.95
N GLN A 189 6.88 -23.45 -3.65
CA GLN A 189 5.91 -23.21 -2.59
C GLN A 189 5.61 -21.72 -2.37
N LEU A 190 6.61 -20.83 -2.56
CA LEU A 190 6.48 -19.39 -2.32
C LEU A 190 6.40 -18.61 -3.65
N THR A 191 5.24 -18.07 -3.94
CA THR A 191 5.04 -17.11 -5.03
C THR A 191 5.03 -15.69 -4.48
N ILE A 192 5.95 -14.86 -4.93
CA ILE A 192 6.03 -13.45 -4.54
C ILE A 192 5.28 -12.61 -5.56
N VAL A 193 4.39 -11.74 -5.07
CA VAL A 193 3.55 -10.88 -5.89
C VAL A 193 3.88 -9.41 -5.62
N PRO A 194 4.85 -8.82 -6.35
CA PRO A 194 5.10 -7.39 -6.31
C PRO A 194 3.89 -6.60 -6.83
N VAL A 195 3.56 -5.46 -6.21
CA VAL A 195 2.49 -4.58 -6.70
C VAL A 195 2.96 -3.56 -7.73
N SER A 196 4.25 -3.55 -8.06
CA SER A 196 4.87 -2.69 -9.08
C SER A 196 6.07 -3.38 -9.72
N GLU A 197 6.40 -2.96 -10.93
CA GLU A 197 7.64 -3.37 -11.58
C GLU A 197 8.87 -2.86 -10.81
N TRP A 198 8.78 -1.66 -10.28
CA TRP A 198 9.85 -1.11 -9.44
C TRP A 198 10.23 -2.03 -8.28
N ILE A 199 9.26 -2.46 -7.45
CA ILE A 199 9.60 -3.32 -6.31
C ILE A 199 10.01 -4.74 -6.75
N ARG A 200 9.54 -5.23 -7.90
CA ARG A 200 10.03 -6.45 -8.52
C ARG A 200 11.52 -6.33 -8.85
N GLU A 201 11.93 -5.25 -9.52
CA GLU A 201 13.33 -4.98 -9.87
C GLU A 201 14.20 -4.85 -8.61
N GLU A 202 13.74 -4.09 -7.62
CA GLU A 202 14.45 -3.98 -6.34
C GLU A 202 14.65 -5.37 -5.69
N MET A 203 13.61 -6.20 -5.64
CA MET A 203 13.70 -7.54 -5.04
C MET A 203 14.67 -8.48 -5.79
N GLN A 204 14.89 -8.29 -7.08
CA GLN A 204 15.92 -9.04 -7.84
C GLN A 204 17.34 -8.76 -7.34
N HIS A 205 17.57 -7.63 -6.65
CA HIS A 205 18.84 -7.29 -5.99
C HIS A 205 18.91 -7.74 -4.53
N SER A 206 17.83 -8.34 -4.00
CA SER A 206 17.75 -8.84 -2.62
C SER A 206 18.05 -10.34 -2.53
N PHE A 207 17.89 -10.90 -1.32
CA PHE A 207 17.99 -12.35 -1.13
C PHE A 207 16.84 -13.15 -1.78
N PHE A 208 15.82 -12.50 -2.32
CA PHE A 208 14.75 -13.13 -3.10
C PHE A 208 15.02 -13.28 -4.58
N ARG A 209 16.20 -12.91 -5.06
CA ARG A 209 16.57 -12.91 -6.50
C ARG A 209 16.28 -14.21 -7.27
N ASN A 210 16.23 -15.35 -6.57
CA ASN A 210 15.98 -16.66 -7.18
C ASN A 210 14.48 -17.05 -7.17
N ASN A 211 13.61 -16.26 -6.50
CA ASN A 211 12.20 -16.55 -6.45
C ASN A 211 11.49 -16.19 -7.76
N GLN A 212 10.33 -16.81 -7.98
CA GLN A 212 9.42 -16.41 -9.04
C GLN A 212 8.62 -15.18 -8.63
N PHE A 213 8.55 -14.19 -9.50
CA PHE A 213 7.77 -12.97 -9.29
C PHE A 213 6.59 -12.93 -10.26
N HIS A 214 5.42 -12.63 -9.73
CA HIS A 214 4.19 -12.39 -10.47
C HIS A 214 3.71 -10.98 -10.16
N VAL A 215 3.95 -10.00 -11.03
CA VAL A 215 3.49 -8.63 -10.79
C VAL A 215 1.98 -8.56 -10.96
N ILE A 216 1.28 -8.16 -9.88
CA ILE A 216 -0.15 -7.85 -9.90
C ILE A 216 -0.32 -6.47 -9.28
N HIS A 217 -0.62 -5.49 -10.12
CA HIS A 217 -0.83 -4.12 -9.68
C HIS A 217 -2.06 -3.99 -8.76
N ASN A 218 -2.07 -2.98 -7.89
CA ASN A 218 -3.26 -2.67 -7.11
C ASN A 218 -4.42 -2.26 -8.02
N GLY A 219 -5.61 -2.79 -7.73
CA GLY A 219 -6.85 -2.37 -8.36
C GLY A 219 -7.61 -1.34 -7.52
N ILE A 220 -8.47 -0.56 -8.17
CA ILE A 220 -9.37 0.39 -7.53
C ILE A 220 -10.81 0.20 -8.00
N ASN A 221 -11.77 0.67 -7.20
CA ASN A 221 -13.17 0.65 -7.57
C ASN A 221 -13.50 1.77 -8.57
N THR A 222 -13.45 1.45 -9.85
CA THR A 222 -13.70 2.40 -10.93
C THR A 222 -15.18 2.82 -11.05
N ASN A 223 -16.11 2.18 -10.35
CA ASN A 223 -17.50 2.62 -10.26
C ASN A 223 -17.64 3.78 -9.27
N ILE A 224 -16.82 3.80 -8.22
CA ILE A 224 -16.77 4.90 -7.24
C ILE A 224 -15.86 6.02 -7.76
N PHE A 225 -14.61 5.68 -8.12
CA PHE A 225 -13.70 6.64 -8.73
C PHE A 225 -14.04 6.79 -10.22
N ASN A 226 -14.82 7.84 -10.52
CA ASN A 226 -15.41 8.07 -11.82
C ASN A 226 -15.40 9.57 -12.13
N ILE A 227 -15.81 9.92 -13.35
CA ILE A 227 -16.05 11.30 -13.73
C ILE A 227 -17.34 11.78 -13.05
N TYR A 228 -17.25 12.86 -12.28
CA TYR A 228 -18.39 13.50 -11.61
C TYR A 228 -18.53 14.96 -12.07
N ASN A 229 -19.75 15.51 -11.94
CA ASN A 229 -19.94 16.94 -12.06
C ASN A 229 -19.31 17.66 -10.86
N PRO A 230 -18.34 18.56 -11.05
CA PRO A 230 -17.56 19.15 -9.96
C PRO A 230 -18.26 20.31 -9.24
N GLU A 231 -19.39 20.82 -9.75
CA GLU A 231 -19.98 22.08 -9.32
C GLU A 231 -20.37 22.08 -7.84
N GLN A 232 -20.98 20.99 -7.35
CA GLN A 232 -21.41 20.91 -5.96
C GLN A 232 -20.24 20.94 -4.99
N VAL A 233 -19.16 20.19 -5.27
CA VAL A 233 -17.98 20.15 -4.42
C VAL A 233 -17.19 21.45 -4.51
N LYS A 234 -17.12 22.09 -5.68
CA LYS A 234 -16.53 23.43 -5.85
C LYS A 234 -17.26 24.48 -5.03
N GLN A 235 -18.60 24.46 -5.08
CA GLN A 235 -19.41 25.38 -4.28
C GLN A 235 -19.26 25.14 -2.78
N LYS A 236 -19.31 23.87 -2.34
CA LYS A 236 -19.16 23.47 -0.92
C LYS A 236 -17.87 23.99 -0.30
N TYR A 237 -16.76 23.97 -1.05
CA TYR A 237 -15.44 24.36 -0.56
C TYR A 237 -14.99 25.75 -1.02
N GLY A 238 -15.85 26.54 -1.69
CA GLY A 238 -15.52 27.89 -2.15
C GLY A 238 -14.43 27.92 -3.24
N LEU A 239 -14.41 26.92 -4.10
CA LEU A 239 -13.39 26.71 -5.14
C LEU A 239 -13.82 27.18 -6.54
N ASN A 240 -14.97 27.86 -6.65
CA ASN A 240 -15.47 28.39 -7.92
C ASN A 240 -14.49 29.40 -8.53
N GLY A 241 -14.20 29.25 -9.82
CA GLY A 241 -13.29 30.14 -10.54
C GLY A 241 -11.80 29.96 -10.17
N LYS A 242 -11.46 28.86 -9.45
CA LYS A 242 -10.07 28.52 -9.12
C LYS A 242 -9.54 27.39 -9.98
N HIS A 243 -8.25 27.43 -10.30
CA HIS A 243 -7.48 26.29 -10.75
C HIS A 243 -7.10 25.44 -9.55
N ILE A 244 -7.61 24.20 -9.51
CA ILE A 244 -7.52 23.34 -8.34
C ILE A 244 -6.41 22.32 -8.54
N LEU A 245 -5.39 22.41 -7.68
CA LEU A 245 -4.35 21.39 -7.50
C LEU A 245 -4.71 20.56 -6.28
N LEU A 246 -4.87 19.25 -6.42
CA LEU A 246 -5.30 18.37 -5.34
C LEU A 246 -4.17 17.45 -4.90
N GLY A 247 -3.91 17.40 -3.60
CA GLY A 247 -3.08 16.37 -2.97
C GLY A 247 -3.89 15.57 -1.96
N VAL A 248 -3.70 14.25 -1.91
CA VAL A 248 -4.40 13.34 -0.99
C VAL A 248 -3.43 12.41 -0.30
N ALA A 249 -3.48 12.36 1.02
CA ALA A 249 -2.75 11.39 1.81
C ALA A 249 -3.58 10.95 3.02
N SER A 250 -3.48 9.69 3.43
CA SER A 250 -4.09 9.24 4.70
C SER A 250 -3.42 9.90 5.91
N ILE A 251 -2.12 10.15 5.79
CA ILE A 251 -1.27 10.87 6.75
C ILE A 251 -0.21 11.63 5.94
N TRP A 252 -0.25 12.94 6.02
CA TRP A 252 0.83 13.76 5.47
C TRP A 252 2.08 13.65 6.34
N SER A 253 3.22 13.37 5.71
CA SER A 253 4.55 13.31 6.33
C SER A 253 5.56 13.98 5.41
N ARG A 254 6.82 14.05 5.82
CA ARG A 254 7.90 14.52 4.93
C ARG A 254 8.02 13.65 3.69
N GLU A 255 7.96 12.32 3.88
CA GLU A 255 8.06 11.35 2.79
C GLU A 255 6.89 11.44 1.81
N LYS A 256 5.73 11.94 2.26
CA LYS A 256 4.57 12.23 1.40
C LYS A 256 4.59 13.64 0.80
N GLY A 257 5.68 14.40 1.04
CA GLY A 257 5.90 15.71 0.42
C GLY A 257 5.06 16.84 1.01
N PHE A 258 4.67 16.77 2.32
CA PHE A 258 3.94 17.85 2.95
C PHE A 258 4.71 19.19 2.89
N ASP A 259 6.03 19.16 3.13
CA ASP A 259 6.86 20.35 3.10
C ASP A 259 7.00 20.91 1.67
N ASP A 260 7.01 20.04 0.65
CA ASP A 260 6.98 20.43 -0.77
C ASP A 260 5.66 21.15 -1.13
N CYS A 261 4.53 20.65 -0.60
CA CYS A 261 3.23 21.33 -0.75
C CYS A 261 3.24 22.72 -0.12
N ILE A 262 3.84 22.88 1.07
CA ILE A 262 3.98 24.20 1.72
C ILE A 262 4.88 25.14 0.90
N GLN A 263 5.97 24.62 0.33
CA GLN A 263 6.86 25.38 -0.56
C GLN A 263 6.16 25.76 -1.86
N MET A 264 5.37 24.84 -2.46
CA MET A 264 4.59 25.08 -3.67
C MET A 264 3.63 26.27 -3.48
N ALA A 265 3.01 26.37 -2.31
CA ALA A 265 2.06 27.46 -2.02
C ALA A 265 2.64 28.87 -2.11
N ASP A 266 3.97 29.04 -1.95
CA ASP A 266 4.63 30.34 -2.15
C ASP A 266 4.72 30.74 -3.63
N LEU A 267 4.55 29.80 -4.53
CA LEU A 267 4.70 29.97 -5.98
C LEU A 267 3.35 30.05 -6.71
N LEU A 268 2.23 29.83 -5.97
CA LEU A 268 0.88 29.82 -6.54
C LEU A 268 0.44 31.25 -6.96
N HIS A 269 -0.25 31.33 -8.10
CA HIS A 269 -0.95 32.54 -8.52
C HIS A 269 -2.25 32.73 -7.70
N PRO A 270 -2.85 33.94 -7.70
CA PRO A 270 -4.06 34.23 -6.92
C PRO A 270 -5.29 33.40 -7.31
N ASP A 271 -5.35 32.92 -8.53
CA ASP A 271 -6.40 32.05 -9.09
C ASP A 271 -6.12 30.56 -8.91
N GLU A 272 -4.93 30.16 -8.43
CA GLU A 272 -4.59 28.79 -8.13
C GLU A 272 -4.88 28.45 -6.66
N MET A 273 -5.37 27.24 -6.39
CA MET A 273 -5.66 26.75 -5.05
C MET A 273 -5.12 25.33 -4.87
N LEU A 274 -4.26 25.13 -3.87
CA LEU A 274 -3.78 23.79 -3.48
C LEU A 274 -4.68 23.23 -2.37
N VAL A 275 -5.42 22.20 -2.70
CA VAL A 275 -6.32 21.48 -1.79
C VAL A 275 -5.62 20.23 -1.27
N LEU A 276 -5.47 20.10 0.05
CA LEU A 276 -4.86 18.93 0.68
C LEU A 276 -5.87 18.17 1.51
N VAL A 277 -6.11 16.90 1.19
CA VAL A 277 -6.96 15.99 1.97
C VAL A 277 -6.09 15.13 2.90
N GLY A 278 -6.52 14.94 4.15
CA GLY A 278 -5.80 14.17 5.18
C GLY A 278 -4.92 15.03 6.09
N VAL A 279 -5.17 16.34 6.15
CA VAL A 279 -4.38 17.30 6.94
C VAL A 279 -4.75 17.22 8.42
N ARG A 280 -3.74 17.05 9.29
CA ARG A 280 -3.90 17.03 10.74
C ARG A 280 -4.05 18.44 11.32
N PRO A 281 -4.63 18.59 12.56
CA PRO A 281 -4.80 19.90 13.17
C PRO A 281 -3.50 20.72 13.30
N GLU A 282 -2.38 20.08 13.61
CA GLU A 282 -1.08 20.74 13.70
C GLU A 282 -0.56 21.18 12.33
N GLN A 283 -0.86 20.46 11.27
CA GLN A 283 -0.50 20.79 9.89
C GLN A 283 -1.39 21.91 9.34
N GLN A 284 -2.66 21.95 9.74
CA GLN A 284 -3.61 23.00 9.37
C GLN A 284 -3.05 24.41 9.70
N LYS A 285 -2.31 24.55 10.79
CA LYS A 285 -1.66 25.83 11.21
C LYS A 285 -0.53 26.27 10.29
N ARG A 286 -0.01 25.36 9.45
CA ARG A 286 1.09 25.65 8.51
C ARG A 286 0.60 26.01 7.12
N LEU A 287 -0.71 25.84 6.84
CA LEU A 287 -1.27 26.11 5.53
C LEU A 287 -1.23 27.61 5.24
N LYS A 288 -1.00 27.97 3.99
CA LYS A 288 -0.91 29.34 3.47
C LYS A 288 -2.23 29.78 2.86
N LYS A 289 -2.31 31.06 2.46
CA LYS A 289 -3.54 31.69 1.96
C LYS A 289 -4.16 30.96 0.76
N ASN A 290 -3.35 30.44 -0.16
CA ASN A 290 -3.83 29.72 -1.36
C ASN A 290 -3.87 28.20 -1.15
N MET A 291 -4.04 27.78 0.11
CA MET A 291 -4.22 26.36 0.47
C MET A 291 -5.53 26.15 1.21
N LEU A 292 -6.14 25.00 0.93
CA LEU A 292 -7.30 24.49 1.67
C LEU A 292 -6.96 23.12 2.25
N GLY A 293 -7.03 22.98 3.57
CA GLY A 293 -6.83 21.70 4.24
C GLY A 293 -8.16 21.06 4.61
N ILE A 294 -8.38 19.84 4.15
CA ILE A 294 -9.53 19.02 4.48
C ILE A 294 -9.02 17.87 5.38
N PRO A 295 -9.36 17.82 6.67
CA PRO A 295 -8.85 16.78 7.58
C PRO A 295 -9.27 15.37 7.13
N ARG A 296 -10.51 15.21 6.70
CA ARG A 296 -11.08 13.97 6.21
C ARG A 296 -12.34 14.26 5.37
N THR A 297 -12.56 13.50 4.31
CA THR A 297 -13.83 13.49 3.60
C THR A 297 -14.90 12.71 4.39
N GLU A 298 -16.15 13.07 4.21
CA GLU A 298 -17.28 12.42 4.87
C GLU A 298 -17.42 10.94 4.45
N ASN A 299 -17.14 10.69 3.18
CA ASN A 299 -17.20 9.38 2.58
C ASN A 299 -16.28 9.30 1.34
N ILE A 300 -16.20 8.13 0.74
CA ILE A 300 -15.36 7.88 -0.44
C ILE A 300 -15.89 8.58 -1.70
N HIS A 301 -17.21 8.81 -1.81
CA HIS A 301 -17.78 9.51 -2.96
C HIS A 301 -17.38 10.99 -2.98
N GLN A 302 -17.37 11.65 -1.81
CA GLN A 302 -16.87 13.01 -1.71
C GLN A 302 -15.39 13.12 -2.08
N LEU A 303 -14.59 12.10 -1.76
CA LEU A 303 -13.20 12.05 -2.20
C LEU A 303 -13.11 11.94 -3.73
N ALA A 304 -13.93 11.09 -4.35
CA ALA A 304 -13.99 10.95 -5.80
C ALA A 304 -14.45 12.25 -6.48
N GLU A 305 -15.41 12.97 -5.90
CA GLU A 305 -15.84 14.28 -6.39
C GLU A 305 -14.72 15.33 -6.31
N LEU A 306 -13.89 15.31 -5.25
CA LEU A 306 -12.72 16.19 -5.13
C LEU A 306 -11.68 15.87 -6.21
N TYR A 307 -11.40 14.59 -6.47
CA TYR A 307 -10.55 14.21 -7.59
C TYR A 307 -11.15 14.73 -8.91
N ALA A 308 -12.45 14.50 -9.15
CA ALA A 308 -13.10 14.96 -10.37
C ALA A 308 -13.14 16.49 -10.50
N ALA A 309 -13.10 17.25 -9.41
CA ALA A 309 -13.08 18.71 -9.41
C ALA A 309 -11.69 19.31 -9.67
N ALA A 310 -10.62 18.57 -9.38
CA ALA A 310 -9.26 19.06 -9.54
C ALA A 310 -8.85 19.17 -11.02
N ASP A 311 -8.09 20.21 -11.37
CA ASP A 311 -7.47 20.33 -12.69
C ASP A 311 -6.27 19.39 -12.82
N ALA A 312 -5.47 19.25 -11.76
CA ALA A 312 -4.38 18.28 -11.67
C ALA A 312 -4.29 17.67 -10.26
N PHE A 313 -3.90 16.42 -10.19
CA PHE A 313 -3.55 15.74 -8.95
C PHE A 313 -2.04 15.84 -8.74
N ILE A 314 -1.62 16.30 -7.56
CA ILE A 314 -0.21 16.51 -7.19
C ILE A 314 0.19 15.46 -6.17
N ASN A 315 1.16 14.61 -6.53
CA ASN A 315 1.72 13.60 -5.66
C ASN A 315 3.23 13.82 -5.46
N PRO A 316 3.66 14.71 -4.55
CA PRO A 316 5.07 15.01 -4.28
C PRO A 316 5.71 13.96 -3.35
N THR A 317 5.39 12.68 -3.54
CA THR A 317 5.90 11.61 -2.68
C THR A 317 7.37 11.33 -2.93
N TRP A 318 8.14 11.20 -1.84
CA TRP A 318 9.57 10.86 -1.87
C TRP A 318 9.82 9.36 -1.81
N GLN A 319 8.79 8.59 -1.43
CA GLN A 319 8.84 7.14 -1.46
C GLN A 319 7.42 6.56 -1.53
N ASP A 320 7.20 5.71 -2.52
CA ASP A 320 5.96 4.95 -2.67
C ASP A 320 6.21 3.71 -3.53
N ASN A 321 5.40 2.67 -3.33
CA ASN A 321 5.48 1.47 -4.15
C ASN A 321 4.55 1.58 -5.37
N TYR A 322 3.23 1.62 -5.13
CA TYR A 322 2.23 1.79 -6.19
C TYR A 322 1.02 2.54 -5.62
N PRO A 323 1.08 3.88 -5.58
CA PRO A 323 0.12 4.70 -4.85
C PRO A 323 -1.26 4.67 -5.49
N THR A 324 -2.24 4.11 -4.78
CA THR A 324 -3.64 4.05 -5.25
C THR A 324 -4.25 5.44 -5.47
N VAL A 325 -3.75 6.47 -4.81
CA VAL A 325 -4.19 7.86 -5.01
C VAL A 325 -3.94 8.37 -6.43
N ASN A 326 -2.86 7.91 -7.11
CA ASN A 326 -2.64 8.21 -8.52
C ASN A 326 -3.70 7.54 -9.40
N LEU A 327 -4.00 6.27 -9.12
CA LEU A 327 -4.99 5.49 -9.84
C LEU A 327 -6.40 6.10 -9.69
N GLU A 328 -6.72 6.50 -8.45
CA GLU A 328 -7.99 7.14 -8.08
C GLU A 328 -8.19 8.46 -8.84
N ALA A 329 -7.13 9.30 -8.91
CA ALA A 329 -7.16 10.55 -9.67
C ALA A 329 -7.37 10.29 -11.17
N ILE A 330 -6.59 9.39 -11.77
CA ILE A 330 -6.71 9.03 -13.19
C ILE A 330 -8.11 8.48 -13.51
N ALA A 331 -8.65 7.62 -12.63
CA ALA A 331 -10.00 7.08 -12.82
C ALA A 331 -11.11 8.15 -12.77
N CYS A 332 -10.89 9.23 -12.01
CA CYS A 332 -11.78 10.39 -11.98
C CYS A 332 -11.54 11.38 -13.15
N GLY A 333 -10.72 11.00 -14.13
CA GLY A 333 -10.41 11.84 -15.29
C GLY A 333 -9.48 12.99 -14.97
N THR A 334 -8.67 12.87 -13.91
CA THR A 334 -7.78 13.92 -13.45
C THR A 334 -6.33 13.51 -13.66
N PRO A 335 -5.56 14.24 -14.48
CA PRO A 335 -4.16 13.93 -14.74
C PRO A 335 -3.30 14.17 -13.51
N VAL A 336 -2.22 13.38 -13.41
CA VAL A 336 -1.34 13.32 -12.25
C VAL A 336 0.00 13.97 -12.54
N VAL A 337 0.51 14.76 -11.62
CA VAL A 337 1.92 15.18 -11.60
C VAL A 337 2.59 14.54 -10.38
N THR A 338 3.59 13.71 -10.61
CA THR A 338 4.29 13.00 -9.54
C THR A 338 5.81 13.10 -9.67
N TYR A 339 6.52 12.96 -8.56
CA TYR A 339 7.97 12.81 -8.59
C TYR A 339 8.39 11.48 -9.21
N ARG A 340 9.59 11.46 -9.82
CA ARG A 340 10.25 10.23 -10.28
C ARG A 340 10.72 9.43 -9.05
N THR A 341 9.81 8.61 -8.51
CA THR A 341 10.00 7.91 -7.25
C THR A 341 9.30 6.55 -7.27
N GLY A 342 10.04 5.49 -7.01
CA GLY A 342 9.50 4.15 -6.86
C GLY A 342 8.55 3.76 -7.99
N GLY A 343 7.51 3.02 -7.68
CA GLY A 343 6.45 2.69 -8.62
C GLY A 343 5.38 3.79 -8.81
N SER A 344 5.56 4.98 -8.22
CA SER A 344 4.62 6.10 -8.39
C SER A 344 4.50 6.54 -9.85
N ILE A 345 5.53 6.27 -10.65
CA ILE A 345 5.61 6.65 -12.07
C ILE A 345 4.89 5.66 -13.00
N GLU A 346 4.63 4.44 -12.57
CA GLU A 346 4.17 3.36 -13.46
C GLU A 346 2.75 3.55 -14.02
N ALA A 347 1.93 4.33 -13.31
CA ALA A 347 0.59 4.69 -13.77
C ALA A 347 0.57 5.92 -14.71
N ILE A 348 1.74 6.56 -14.96
CA ILE A 348 1.82 7.83 -15.66
C ILE A 348 2.26 7.62 -17.11
N THR A 349 1.44 8.11 -18.02
CA THR A 349 1.69 8.16 -19.46
C THR A 349 1.54 9.61 -19.97
N ASP A 350 1.90 9.89 -21.21
CA ASP A 350 1.72 11.22 -21.82
C ASP A 350 0.25 11.68 -21.83
N GLN A 351 -0.70 10.74 -21.69
CA GLN A 351 -2.12 11.01 -21.65
C GLN A 351 -2.69 11.13 -20.23
N THR A 352 -1.96 10.65 -19.21
CA THR A 352 -2.43 10.62 -17.81
C THR A 352 -1.68 11.57 -16.89
N GLY A 353 -0.60 12.22 -17.35
CA GLY A 353 0.11 13.19 -16.52
C GLY A 353 1.56 13.42 -16.84
N PHE A 354 2.31 13.86 -15.83
CA PHE A 354 3.72 14.19 -15.93
C PHE A 354 4.54 13.59 -14.79
N ILE A 355 5.76 13.19 -15.12
CA ILE A 355 6.77 12.74 -14.16
C ILE A 355 7.87 13.81 -14.10
N VAL A 356 8.10 14.35 -12.90
CA VAL A 356 9.11 15.40 -12.70
C VAL A 356 10.24 14.91 -11.76
N PRO A 357 11.42 15.54 -11.80
CA PRO A 357 12.50 15.19 -10.87
C PRO A 357 12.08 15.32 -9.41
N GLN A 358 12.51 14.38 -8.58
CA GLN A 358 12.20 14.36 -7.16
C GLN A 358 12.68 15.64 -6.45
N GLY A 359 11.80 16.29 -5.67
CA GLY A 359 12.07 17.52 -4.95
C GLY A 359 12.02 18.80 -5.82
N ASN A 360 11.76 18.70 -7.13
CA ASN A 360 11.64 19.86 -8.00
C ASN A 360 10.21 20.42 -7.98
N VAL A 361 9.89 21.15 -6.91
CA VAL A 361 8.56 21.76 -6.71
C VAL A 361 8.19 22.73 -7.83
N LYS A 362 9.17 23.45 -8.40
CA LYS A 362 8.92 24.40 -9.50
C LYS A 362 8.45 23.68 -10.76
N GLU A 363 9.18 22.65 -11.17
CA GLU A 363 8.82 21.85 -12.34
C GLU A 363 7.49 21.13 -12.15
N MET A 364 7.18 20.67 -10.92
CA MET A 364 5.89 20.09 -10.58
C MET A 364 4.75 21.09 -10.80
N LEU A 365 4.91 22.34 -10.38
CA LEU A 365 3.92 23.38 -10.59
C LEU A 365 3.82 23.81 -12.07
N GLU A 366 4.94 23.88 -12.78
CA GLU A 366 4.96 24.15 -14.23
C GLU A 366 4.22 23.07 -15.00
N ALA A 367 4.43 21.79 -14.68
CA ALA A 367 3.70 20.67 -15.27
C ALA A 367 2.18 20.77 -14.99
N ALA A 368 1.79 21.13 -13.77
CA ALA A 368 0.38 21.34 -13.42
C ALA A 368 -0.24 22.51 -14.21
N ARG A 369 0.51 23.58 -14.41
CA ARG A 369 0.07 24.73 -15.25
C ARG A 369 -0.08 24.35 -16.71
N LEU A 370 0.81 23.52 -17.26
CA LEU A 370 0.67 22.98 -18.62
C LEU A 370 -0.62 22.17 -18.77
N ILE A 371 -0.98 21.37 -17.74
CA ILE A 371 -2.27 20.67 -17.71
C ILE A 371 -3.44 21.66 -17.76
N SER A 372 -3.41 22.68 -16.91
CA SER A 372 -4.45 23.72 -16.84
C SER A 372 -4.59 24.49 -18.16
N GLN A 373 -3.47 24.80 -18.82
CA GLN A 373 -3.46 25.48 -20.13
C GLN A 373 -4.06 24.62 -21.24
N ARG A 374 -3.82 23.32 -21.26
CA ARG A 374 -4.43 22.38 -22.22
C ARG A 374 -5.92 22.18 -21.93
N GLY A 375 -6.32 22.40 -20.69
CA GLY A 375 -7.67 22.20 -20.18
C GLY A 375 -7.93 20.76 -19.76
N LYS A 376 -8.67 20.60 -18.66
CA LYS A 376 -9.05 19.29 -18.12
C LYS A 376 -9.74 18.37 -19.13
N ALA A 377 -10.58 18.94 -20.01
CA ALA A 377 -11.30 18.18 -21.03
C ALA A 377 -10.37 17.37 -21.95
N TYR A 378 -9.15 17.85 -22.19
CA TYR A 378 -8.13 17.14 -22.97
C TYR A 378 -7.69 15.81 -22.31
N TYR A 379 -7.56 15.80 -20.97
CA TYR A 379 -7.08 14.64 -20.23
C TYR A 379 -8.21 13.73 -19.73
N GLN A 380 -9.40 14.25 -19.53
CA GLN A 380 -10.47 13.57 -18.80
C GLN A 380 -10.82 12.20 -19.37
N GLN A 381 -11.11 12.12 -20.67
CA GLN A 381 -11.45 10.86 -21.29
C GLN A 381 -10.26 9.90 -21.44
N PRO A 382 -9.07 10.34 -21.88
CA PRO A 382 -7.86 9.49 -21.88
C PRO A 382 -7.53 8.90 -20.51
N CYS A 383 -7.52 9.69 -19.45
CA CYS A 383 -7.32 9.21 -18.08
C CYS A 383 -8.38 8.15 -17.71
N ARG A 384 -9.65 8.41 -17.98
CA ARG A 384 -10.73 7.48 -17.67
C ARG A 384 -10.58 6.15 -18.41
N THR A 385 -10.32 6.20 -19.72
CA THR A 385 -10.12 5.01 -20.55
C THR A 385 -8.96 4.19 -20.04
N TYR A 386 -7.82 4.82 -19.79
CA TYR A 386 -6.63 4.15 -19.25
C TYR A 386 -6.90 3.46 -17.90
N ALA A 387 -7.66 4.13 -17.01
CA ALA A 387 -8.03 3.53 -15.72
C ALA A 387 -8.94 2.30 -15.87
N LEU A 388 -9.90 2.34 -16.80
CA LEU A 388 -10.80 1.21 -17.06
C LEU A 388 -10.07 0.01 -17.66
N GLU A 389 -9.04 0.24 -18.45
CA GLU A 389 -8.24 -0.82 -19.07
C GLU A 389 -7.20 -1.43 -18.10
N ASN A 390 -6.70 -0.65 -17.12
CA ASN A 390 -5.52 -1.07 -16.35
C ASN A 390 -5.75 -1.20 -14.84
N PHE A 391 -6.76 -0.51 -14.26
CA PHE A 391 -6.86 -0.36 -12.81
C PHE A 391 -8.14 -0.92 -12.19
N ARG A 392 -9.01 -1.57 -12.97
CA ARG A 392 -10.23 -2.16 -12.41
C ARG A 392 -9.89 -3.21 -11.38
N LYS A 393 -10.43 -3.08 -10.17
CA LYS A 393 -10.19 -4.03 -9.09
C LYS A 393 -10.66 -5.44 -9.45
N GLU A 394 -11.74 -5.55 -10.20
CA GLU A 394 -12.31 -6.83 -10.63
C GLU A 394 -11.28 -7.62 -11.45
N ASP A 395 -10.57 -6.96 -12.38
CA ASP A 395 -9.55 -7.58 -13.22
C ASP A 395 -8.30 -7.93 -12.41
N ARG A 396 -7.83 -6.98 -11.58
CA ARG A 396 -6.61 -7.19 -10.74
C ARG A 396 -6.82 -8.27 -9.68
N TYR A 397 -8.00 -8.37 -9.11
CA TYR A 397 -8.27 -9.42 -8.11
C TYR A 397 -8.58 -10.77 -8.77
N GLN A 398 -9.06 -10.78 -10.04
CA GLN A 398 -9.16 -12.01 -10.83
C GLN A 398 -7.76 -12.60 -11.08
N ASP A 399 -6.73 -11.79 -11.33
CA ASP A 399 -5.35 -12.25 -11.48
C ASP A 399 -4.87 -13.04 -10.25
N TYR A 400 -5.31 -12.67 -9.03
CA TYR A 400 -5.02 -13.44 -7.80
C TYR A 400 -5.77 -14.78 -7.77
N LEU A 401 -7.04 -14.80 -8.16
CA LEU A 401 -7.81 -16.04 -8.19
C LEU A 401 -7.23 -17.03 -9.19
N ASP A 402 -6.87 -16.57 -10.38
CA ASP A 402 -6.22 -17.38 -11.42
C ASP A 402 -4.89 -17.96 -10.90
N LEU A 403 -4.14 -17.15 -10.13
CA LEU A 403 -2.92 -17.62 -9.47
C LEU A 403 -3.22 -18.70 -8.43
N TYR A 404 -4.25 -18.52 -7.57
CA TYR A 404 -4.61 -19.52 -6.56
C TYR A 404 -5.06 -20.83 -7.22
N ASP A 405 -5.87 -20.78 -8.27
CA ASP A 405 -6.32 -21.98 -9.00
C ASP A 405 -5.12 -22.72 -9.59
N LYS A 406 -4.21 -22.02 -10.25
CA LYS A 406 -2.97 -22.62 -10.80
C LYS A 406 -2.10 -23.27 -9.73
N LEU A 407 -1.99 -22.67 -8.54
CA LEU A 407 -1.17 -23.21 -7.45
C LEU A 407 -1.81 -24.48 -6.82
N THR A 408 -3.13 -24.51 -6.71
CA THR A 408 -3.86 -25.65 -6.14
C THR A 408 -3.97 -26.83 -7.11
N GLU A 409 -3.97 -26.60 -8.43
CA GLU A 409 -3.91 -27.65 -9.45
C GLU A 409 -2.55 -28.35 -9.49
N ARG A 410 -1.46 -27.64 -9.22
CA ARG A 410 -0.11 -28.23 -9.17
C ARG A 410 0.14 -29.12 -7.95
N ASN A 411 -0.63 -28.97 -6.87
CA ASN A 411 -0.49 -29.70 -5.62
C ASN A 411 -1.79 -30.44 -5.21
N PRO A 412 -2.27 -31.42 -5.97
CA PRO A 412 -3.47 -32.18 -5.62
C PRO A 412 -3.33 -33.02 -4.35
N SER A 413 -2.13 -33.17 -3.79
CA SER A 413 -1.80 -34.02 -2.64
C SER A 413 -1.90 -33.32 -1.27
N ALA A 414 -2.29 -32.05 -1.17
CA ALA A 414 -2.53 -31.38 0.12
C ALA A 414 -3.86 -31.80 0.80
N ASN A 415 -4.69 -32.61 0.14
CA ASN A 415 -6.03 -33.02 0.58
C ASN A 415 -6.13 -34.50 0.98
N ILE A 416 -5.04 -35.16 1.46
CA ILE A 416 -5.11 -36.52 2.01
C ILE A 416 -4.70 -36.49 3.49
#